data_9eea3f3fc2db4c3f976aa321bf9d0bdc
#
_entry.id   9eea3f3fc2db4c3f976aa321bf9d0bdc
#
_cell.length_a   1.000
_cell.length_b   1.000
_cell.length_c   1.000
_cell.angle_alpha   90.00
_cell.angle_beta   90.00
_cell.angle_gamma   90.00
#
_symmetry.space_group_name_H-M   'P 1'
#
loop_
_entity.id
_entity.type
_entity.pdbx_description
1 polymer ?
#
loop_
_entity_poly.entity_id
_entity_poly.type
_entity_poly.pdbx_seq_one_letter_code
_entity_poly.pdbx_strand_id
1 'polypeptide(L)'
;MRRVASVSFGKDSLAMLLLLLEKNIPLDEVIFYNSEMEFDCIYHIRDRIKPVLEQRGIRFTEVKPGVPFLYHMLEKPVNSKKNGFHLGYGWCGGPCRWGTKLKTRTLDGVALDAKVHYVGIALDEPERLARLEAPKCSPLAEAGMTEADCLAYCYERGFFWEENGVRLYDILDRVSCWCCKNKNRKELKAIYQFLPQYWERLKGLQAQIPMPMKPYSRRGVPYGSVFDLEKVFEREIQAEKDGGSPKGKRRRHE
;
A
#
# COMPACT_ATOMS: atom_id res chain seq x y z
N MET A 1 -29.52 -2.41 -11.88
CA MET A 1 -28.94 -2.69 -10.53
C MET A 1 -27.44 -2.43 -10.64
N ARG A 2 -26.87 -1.44 -9.92
CA ARG A 2 -25.44 -1.05 -10.03
C ARG A 2 -24.57 -1.98 -9.19
N ARG A 3 -23.54 -2.60 -9.81
CA ARG A 3 -22.55 -3.50 -9.20
C ARG A 3 -21.19 -2.90 -9.42
N VAL A 4 -20.47 -2.65 -8.34
CA VAL A 4 -19.18 -1.96 -8.37
C VAL A 4 -18.08 -2.82 -7.78
N ALA A 5 -16.85 -2.65 -8.25
CA ALA A 5 -15.66 -3.23 -7.65
C ALA A 5 -14.68 -2.13 -7.23
N SER A 6 -14.26 -2.14 -5.97
CA SER A 6 -13.17 -1.28 -5.51
C SER A 6 -11.83 -1.97 -5.76
N VAL A 7 -11.02 -1.42 -6.68
CA VAL A 7 -9.77 -2.01 -7.13
C VAL A 7 -8.61 -1.07 -6.85
N SER A 8 -7.65 -1.50 -6.05
CA SER A 8 -6.41 -0.76 -5.77
C SER A 8 -5.22 -1.19 -6.66
N PHE A 9 -5.45 -2.18 -7.52
CA PHE A 9 -4.43 -2.82 -8.35
C PHE A 9 -3.26 -3.47 -7.59
N GLY A 10 -3.39 -3.67 -6.27
CA GLY A 10 -2.59 -4.66 -5.54
C GLY A 10 -3.11 -6.08 -5.80
N LYS A 11 -2.33 -7.11 -5.42
CA LYS A 11 -2.57 -8.52 -5.79
C LYS A 11 -4.01 -8.99 -5.55
N ASP A 12 -4.57 -8.75 -4.36
CA ASP A 12 -5.90 -9.27 -4.00
C ASP A 12 -7.01 -8.59 -4.81
N SER A 13 -6.96 -7.26 -4.91
CA SER A 13 -7.98 -6.52 -5.67
C SER A 13 -7.89 -6.75 -7.18
N LEU A 14 -6.70 -7.00 -7.71
CA LEU A 14 -6.52 -7.37 -9.11
C LEU A 14 -7.00 -8.80 -9.36
N ALA A 15 -6.63 -9.76 -8.50
CA ALA A 15 -7.12 -11.14 -8.59
C ALA A 15 -8.65 -11.20 -8.57
N MET A 16 -9.28 -10.45 -7.65
CA MET A 16 -10.73 -10.30 -7.61
C MET A 16 -11.29 -9.80 -8.95
N LEU A 17 -10.73 -8.72 -9.49
CA LEU A 17 -11.20 -8.17 -10.76
C LEU A 17 -11.07 -9.16 -11.90
N LEU A 18 -9.91 -9.82 -12.03
CA LEU A 18 -9.67 -10.84 -13.05
C LEU A 18 -10.64 -12.00 -12.91
N LEU A 19 -10.92 -12.47 -11.69
CA LEU A 19 -11.89 -13.51 -11.39
C LEU A 19 -13.31 -13.12 -11.83
N LEU A 20 -13.74 -11.88 -11.52
CA LEU A 20 -15.03 -11.35 -11.96
C LEU A 20 -15.15 -11.35 -13.49
N LEU A 21 -14.09 -10.88 -14.17
CA LEU A 21 -14.06 -10.81 -15.64
C LEU A 21 -14.06 -12.19 -16.29
N GLU A 22 -13.29 -13.14 -15.80
CA GLU A 22 -13.18 -14.50 -16.37
C GLU A 22 -14.44 -15.33 -16.14
N LYS A 23 -15.04 -15.21 -14.95
CA LYS A 23 -16.29 -15.91 -14.65
C LYS A 23 -17.53 -15.20 -15.18
N ASN A 24 -17.36 -14.08 -15.89
CA ASN A 24 -18.45 -13.22 -16.37
C ASN A 24 -19.44 -12.84 -15.26
N ILE A 25 -18.93 -12.62 -14.03
CA ILE A 25 -19.75 -12.14 -12.93
C ILE A 25 -20.15 -10.69 -13.24
N PRO A 26 -21.42 -10.35 -13.13
CA PRO A 26 -21.92 -9.04 -13.53
C PRO A 26 -21.22 -7.89 -12.79
N LEU A 27 -20.62 -6.96 -13.54
CA LEU A 27 -19.88 -5.81 -13.06
C LEU A 27 -20.17 -4.59 -13.96
N ASP A 28 -20.64 -3.51 -13.38
CA ASP A 28 -21.00 -2.29 -14.11
C ASP A 28 -19.90 -1.22 -14.03
N GLU A 29 -19.11 -1.24 -12.94
CA GLU A 29 -18.09 -0.20 -12.71
C GLU A 29 -16.94 -0.69 -11.83
N VAL A 30 -15.73 -0.28 -12.18
CA VAL A 30 -14.52 -0.39 -11.38
C VAL A 30 -14.17 0.99 -10.83
N ILE A 31 -13.97 1.09 -9.51
CA ILE A 31 -13.58 2.31 -8.82
C ILE A 31 -12.15 2.16 -8.30
N PHE A 32 -11.27 3.05 -8.71
CA PHE A 32 -9.90 3.16 -8.23
C PHE A 32 -9.70 4.45 -7.44
N TYR A 33 -9.31 4.34 -6.17
CA TYR A 33 -8.89 5.49 -5.39
C TYR A 33 -7.40 5.71 -5.58
N ASN A 34 -7.05 6.79 -6.29
CA ASN A 34 -5.67 7.18 -6.54
C ASN A 34 -5.20 8.14 -5.42
N SER A 35 -4.34 7.64 -4.54
CA SER A 35 -3.71 8.45 -3.48
C SER A 35 -2.55 9.32 -3.99
N GLU A 36 -2.12 9.12 -5.24
CA GLU A 36 -0.92 9.71 -5.86
C GLU A 36 0.40 9.28 -5.19
N MET A 37 0.33 8.32 -4.26
CA MET A 37 1.48 7.81 -3.49
C MET A 37 1.75 6.31 -3.72
N GLU A 38 1.12 5.71 -4.72
CA GLU A 38 1.35 4.31 -5.07
C GLU A 38 2.69 4.14 -5.82
N PHE A 39 3.23 2.92 -5.84
CA PHE A 39 4.35 2.57 -6.72
C PHE A 39 3.93 2.68 -8.19
N ASP A 40 4.86 3.00 -9.08
CA ASP A 40 4.58 3.25 -10.50
C ASP A 40 4.00 2.00 -11.20
N CYS A 41 4.41 0.79 -10.78
CA CYS A 41 3.85 -0.47 -11.28
C CYS A 41 2.32 -0.61 -11.06
N ILE A 42 1.77 0.02 -10.02
CA ILE A 42 0.31 0.04 -9.79
C ILE A 42 -0.39 0.78 -10.93
N TYR A 43 0.17 1.92 -11.34
CA TYR A 43 -0.37 2.71 -12.45
C TYR A 43 -0.21 1.99 -13.79
N HIS A 44 0.90 1.29 -14.00
CA HIS A 44 1.11 0.48 -15.20
C HIS A 44 0.07 -0.66 -15.30
N ILE A 45 -0.22 -1.35 -14.21
CA ILE A 45 -1.26 -2.39 -14.19
C ILE A 45 -2.65 -1.78 -14.43
N ARG A 46 -2.97 -0.65 -13.79
CA ARG A 46 -4.20 0.11 -14.04
C ARG A 46 -4.38 0.38 -15.53
N ASP A 47 -3.34 0.91 -16.17
CA ASP A 47 -3.41 1.33 -17.57
C ASP A 47 -3.51 0.14 -18.53
N ARG A 48 -2.99 -1.03 -18.16
CA ARG A 48 -3.21 -2.29 -18.88
C ARG A 48 -4.65 -2.81 -18.75
N ILE A 49 -5.29 -2.58 -17.61
CA ILE A 49 -6.65 -3.06 -17.35
C ILE A 49 -7.72 -2.15 -17.97
N LYS A 50 -7.50 -0.85 -18.05
CA LYS A 50 -8.49 0.10 -18.61
C LYS A 50 -9.06 -0.30 -19.97
N PRO A 51 -8.24 -0.64 -20.98
CA PRO A 51 -8.79 -1.09 -22.29
C PRO A 51 -9.63 -2.33 -22.20
N VAL A 52 -9.31 -3.27 -21.30
CA VAL A 52 -10.10 -4.50 -21.10
C VAL A 52 -11.48 -4.19 -20.54
N LEU A 53 -11.57 -3.23 -19.61
CA LEU A 53 -12.85 -2.77 -19.05
C LEU A 53 -13.70 -2.07 -20.12
N GLU A 54 -13.07 -1.18 -20.89
CA GLU A 54 -13.72 -0.44 -21.97
C GLU A 54 -14.33 -1.40 -23.02
N GLN A 55 -13.57 -2.38 -23.47
CA GLN A 55 -14.05 -3.40 -24.42
C GLN A 55 -15.23 -4.21 -23.90
N ARG A 56 -15.36 -4.32 -22.58
CA ARG A 56 -16.49 -5.01 -21.92
C ARG A 56 -17.64 -4.10 -21.52
N GLY A 57 -17.54 -2.81 -21.84
CA GLY A 57 -18.55 -1.80 -21.45
C GLY A 57 -18.60 -1.54 -19.95
N ILE A 58 -17.55 -1.86 -19.20
CA ILE A 58 -17.43 -1.63 -17.76
C ILE A 58 -16.83 -0.25 -17.52
N ARG A 59 -17.53 0.61 -16.80
CA ARG A 59 -17.06 1.95 -16.49
C ARG A 59 -15.83 1.89 -15.56
N PHE A 60 -14.83 2.69 -15.86
CA PHE A 60 -13.69 2.92 -14.97
C PHE A 60 -13.75 4.31 -14.37
N THR A 61 -13.81 4.39 -13.05
CA THR A 61 -13.86 5.65 -12.29
C THR A 61 -12.62 5.77 -11.42
N GLU A 62 -11.76 6.73 -11.75
CA GLU A 62 -10.63 7.10 -10.90
C GLU A 62 -11.03 8.25 -9.98
N VAL A 63 -10.90 8.03 -8.68
CA VAL A 63 -11.21 9.03 -7.65
C VAL A 63 -9.93 9.47 -6.98
N LYS A 64 -9.72 10.78 -6.93
CA LYS A 64 -8.61 11.41 -6.20
C LYS A 64 -9.11 12.07 -4.92
N PRO A 65 -8.28 12.20 -3.89
CA PRO A 65 -8.62 13.03 -2.74
C PRO A 65 -8.84 14.47 -3.18
N GLY A 66 -9.85 15.15 -2.61
CA GLY A 66 -10.12 16.55 -2.93
C GLY A 66 -8.97 17.51 -2.53
N VAL A 67 -8.07 17.04 -1.66
CA VAL A 67 -6.83 17.72 -1.25
C VAL A 67 -5.69 16.73 -1.37
N PRO A 68 -4.56 17.10 -2.03
CA PRO A 68 -3.43 16.21 -2.23
C PRO A 68 -2.89 15.60 -0.94
N PHE A 69 -2.44 14.36 -1.01
CA PHE A 69 -1.83 13.67 0.14
C PHE A 69 -0.65 14.47 0.73
N LEU A 70 0.22 14.99 -0.13
CA LEU A 70 1.39 15.76 0.29
C LEU A 70 1.00 17.06 1.03
N TYR A 71 -0.07 17.73 0.63
CA TYR A 71 -0.57 18.89 1.38
C TYR A 71 -0.91 18.52 2.83
N HIS A 72 -1.61 17.42 3.03
CA HIS A 72 -1.90 16.96 4.40
C HIS A 72 -0.64 16.61 5.17
N MET A 73 0.34 16.05 4.49
CA MET A 73 1.59 15.57 5.10
C MET A 73 2.52 16.73 5.48
N LEU A 74 2.60 17.78 4.64
CA LEU A 74 3.64 18.80 4.72
C LEU A 74 3.14 20.21 5.06
N GLU A 75 1.94 20.59 4.60
CA GLU A 75 1.55 21.99 4.53
C GLU A 75 0.32 22.33 5.38
N LYS A 76 -0.57 21.37 5.60
CA LYS A 76 -1.82 21.64 6.33
C LYS A 76 -1.56 22.22 7.70
N PRO A 77 -2.14 23.40 8.05
CA PRO A 77 -2.04 23.93 9.41
C PRO A 77 -2.65 22.97 10.44
N VAL A 78 -1.88 22.63 11.46
CA VAL A 78 -2.31 21.73 12.53
C VAL A 78 -2.04 22.40 13.87
N ASN A 79 -3.06 22.48 14.73
CA ASN A 79 -2.89 22.88 16.11
C ASN A 79 -3.20 21.68 17.00
N SER A 80 -2.16 21.14 17.63
CA SER A 80 -2.30 19.95 18.47
C SER A 80 -1.98 20.27 19.93
N LYS A 81 -2.70 19.65 20.86
CA LYS A 81 -2.45 19.80 22.29
C LYS A 81 -1.02 19.42 22.70
N LYS A 82 -0.41 18.47 21.97
CA LYS A 82 0.93 17.95 22.29
C LYS A 82 2.05 18.80 21.70
N ASN A 83 1.89 19.28 20.46
CA ASN A 83 2.99 19.88 19.69
C ASN A 83 2.73 21.36 19.33
N GLY A 84 1.62 21.96 19.81
CA GLY A 84 1.24 23.32 19.42
C GLY A 84 0.88 23.45 17.96
N PHE A 85 1.08 24.66 17.42
CA PHE A 85 0.87 24.97 16.00
C PHE A 85 2.08 24.48 15.18
N HIS A 86 1.80 23.77 14.09
CA HIS A 86 2.81 23.33 13.13
C HIS A 86 2.16 23.07 11.76
N LEU A 87 2.98 22.96 10.72
CA LEU A 87 2.54 22.61 9.38
C LEU A 87 2.66 21.09 9.16
N GLY A 88 1.69 20.52 8.50
CA GLY A 88 1.61 19.11 8.13
C GLY A 88 1.40 18.16 9.31
N TYR A 89 0.79 17.02 9.01
CA TYR A 89 0.69 15.92 9.99
C TYR A 89 1.97 15.08 10.07
N GLY A 90 2.94 15.29 9.19
CA GLY A 90 4.15 14.48 9.07
C GLY A 90 3.86 13.03 8.66
N TRP A 91 4.67 12.10 9.15
CA TRP A 91 4.53 10.68 8.85
C TRP A 91 3.25 10.11 9.44
N CYS A 92 2.40 9.54 8.59
CA CYS A 92 1.19 8.87 9.02
C CYS A 92 1.45 7.39 9.30
N GLY A 93 1.15 6.96 10.52
CA GLY A 93 1.30 5.57 10.96
C GLY A 93 0.02 5.00 11.56
N GLY A 94 0.01 3.70 11.85
CA GLY A 94 -1.18 2.99 12.30
C GLY A 94 -2.31 3.05 11.26
N PRO A 95 -3.57 3.21 11.67
CA PRO A 95 -4.68 3.44 10.74
C PRO A 95 -4.53 4.81 10.07
N CYS A 96 -3.89 4.81 8.90
CA CYS A 96 -3.58 6.01 8.12
C CYS A 96 -4.86 6.79 7.78
N ARG A 97 -4.89 8.08 8.12
CA ARG A 97 -6.06 8.94 7.87
C ARG A 97 -6.37 9.08 6.38
N TRP A 98 -5.33 9.13 5.52
CA TRP A 98 -5.48 9.36 4.08
C TRP A 98 -5.57 8.05 3.30
N GLY A 99 -4.59 7.17 3.49
CA GLY A 99 -4.50 5.91 2.76
C GLY A 99 -5.50 4.85 3.22
N THR A 100 -6.16 5.02 4.38
CA THR A 100 -7.17 4.08 4.87
C THR A 100 -8.51 4.77 5.09
N LYS A 101 -8.61 5.69 6.07
CA LYS A 101 -9.91 6.26 6.45
C LYS A 101 -10.53 7.10 5.33
N LEU A 102 -9.76 8.01 4.72
CA LEU A 102 -10.27 8.85 3.63
C LEU A 102 -10.58 8.01 2.39
N LYS A 103 -9.70 7.07 2.05
CA LYS A 103 -9.92 6.11 0.95
C LYS A 103 -11.23 5.35 1.12
N THR A 104 -11.43 4.71 2.28
CA THR A 104 -12.65 3.93 2.56
C THR A 104 -13.88 4.82 2.47
N ARG A 105 -13.88 5.98 3.15
CA ARG A 105 -15.01 6.92 3.11
C ARG A 105 -15.33 7.39 1.69
N THR A 106 -14.33 7.69 0.90
CA THR A 106 -14.51 8.14 -0.49
C THR A 106 -15.08 7.03 -1.36
N LEU A 107 -14.53 5.83 -1.27
CA LEU A 107 -15.02 4.66 -2.02
C LEU A 107 -16.46 4.32 -1.64
N ASP A 108 -16.78 4.31 -0.35
CA ASP A 108 -18.14 4.06 0.15
C ASP A 108 -19.13 5.15 -0.33
N GLY A 109 -18.68 6.41 -0.37
CA GLY A 109 -19.49 7.51 -0.91
C GLY A 109 -19.80 7.37 -2.41
N VAL A 110 -18.80 6.97 -3.21
CA VAL A 110 -19.00 6.74 -4.64
C VAL A 110 -19.85 5.48 -4.91
N ALA A 111 -19.76 4.48 -4.03
CA ALA A 111 -20.51 3.22 -4.15
C ALA A 111 -21.83 3.22 -3.37
N LEU A 112 -22.32 4.37 -2.88
CA LEU A 112 -23.46 4.44 -1.96
C LEU A 112 -24.75 3.81 -2.52
N ASP A 113 -25.00 3.95 -3.82
CA ASP A 113 -26.16 3.41 -4.52
C ASP A 113 -25.92 1.99 -5.10
N ALA A 114 -24.74 1.42 -4.86
CA ALA A 114 -24.44 0.07 -5.34
C ALA A 114 -25.28 -0.98 -4.60
N LYS A 115 -25.83 -1.90 -5.36
CA LYS A 115 -26.54 -3.08 -4.82
C LYS A 115 -25.61 -4.24 -4.50
N VAL A 116 -24.44 -4.25 -5.15
CA VAL A 116 -23.32 -5.16 -4.84
C VAL A 116 -22.03 -4.35 -4.93
N HIS A 117 -21.16 -4.51 -3.94
CA HIS A 117 -19.85 -3.86 -3.87
C HIS A 117 -18.77 -4.92 -3.63
N TYR A 118 -18.08 -5.30 -4.70
CA TYR A 118 -16.99 -6.27 -4.64
C TYR A 118 -15.73 -5.65 -4.04
N VAL A 119 -15.13 -6.35 -3.07
CA VAL A 119 -13.89 -5.94 -2.40
C VAL A 119 -12.91 -7.11 -2.36
N GLY A 120 -11.64 -6.85 -2.64
CA GLY A 120 -10.57 -7.87 -2.65
C GLY A 120 -10.07 -8.14 -1.23
N ILE A 121 -10.71 -9.08 -0.53
CA ILE A 121 -10.29 -9.59 0.76
C ILE A 121 -10.12 -11.10 0.60
N ALA A 122 -8.93 -11.62 0.86
CA ALA A 122 -8.61 -13.03 0.71
C ALA A 122 -9.22 -13.88 1.85
N LEU A 123 -9.31 -15.19 1.63
CA LEU A 123 -9.89 -16.12 2.60
C LEU A 123 -9.14 -16.14 3.93
N ASP A 124 -7.83 -15.98 3.90
CA ASP A 124 -6.94 -15.96 5.06
C ASP A 124 -6.86 -14.60 5.79
N GLU A 125 -7.81 -13.71 5.53
CA GLU A 125 -8.03 -12.45 6.26
C GLU A 125 -9.35 -12.46 7.08
N PRO A 126 -9.56 -13.41 8.00
CA PRO A 126 -10.86 -13.64 8.67
C PRO A 126 -11.38 -12.43 9.45
N GLU A 127 -10.50 -11.66 10.08
CA GLU A 127 -10.89 -10.44 10.81
C GLU A 127 -11.43 -9.33 9.88
N ARG A 128 -10.99 -9.30 8.63
CA ARG A 128 -11.51 -8.35 7.63
C ARG A 128 -12.82 -8.84 7.05
N LEU A 129 -12.92 -10.17 6.78
CA LEU A 129 -14.15 -10.80 6.31
C LEU A 129 -15.28 -10.66 7.32
N ALA A 130 -15.01 -10.84 8.61
CA ALA A 130 -16.00 -10.70 9.68
C ALA A 130 -16.58 -9.27 9.81
N ARG A 131 -15.94 -8.28 9.23
CA ARG A 131 -16.39 -6.87 9.21
C ARG A 131 -17.06 -6.46 7.90
N LEU A 132 -17.24 -7.41 6.97
CA LEU A 132 -17.98 -7.14 5.74
C LEU A 132 -19.47 -7.09 6.03
N GLU A 133 -20.08 -5.99 5.63
CA GLU A 133 -21.53 -5.78 5.71
C GLU A 133 -22.08 -5.52 4.31
N ALA A 134 -23.31 -5.97 4.07
CA ALA A 134 -23.98 -5.70 2.80
C ALA A 134 -24.00 -4.18 2.51
N PRO A 135 -23.83 -3.76 1.25
CA PRO A 135 -23.76 -4.56 0.03
C PRO A 135 -22.36 -5.10 -0.34
N LYS A 136 -21.36 -5.03 0.57
CA LYS A 136 -19.99 -5.49 0.30
C LYS A 136 -19.91 -7.02 0.37
N CYS A 137 -19.19 -7.62 -0.57
CA CYS A 137 -18.87 -9.05 -0.58
C CYS A 137 -17.47 -9.28 -1.15
N SER A 138 -16.90 -10.46 -0.84
CA SER A 138 -15.59 -10.86 -1.34
C SER A 138 -15.66 -12.08 -2.23
N PRO A 139 -15.60 -11.93 -3.56
CA PRO A 139 -15.53 -13.05 -4.50
C PRO A 139 -14.31 -13.96 -4.28
N LEU A 140 -13.22 -13.43 -3.71
CA LEU A 140 -12.03 -14.22 -3.40
C LEU A 140 -12.29 -15.22 -2.29
N ALA A 141 -12.89 -14.77 -1.19
CA ALA A 141 -13.24 -15.65 -0.07
C ALA A 141 -14.28 -16.70 -0.49
N GLU A 142 -15.28 -16.33 -1.30
CA GLU A 142 -16.26 -17.25 -1.87
C GLU A 142 -15.62 -18.29 -2.79
N ALA A 143 -14.53 -17.91 -3.49
CA ALA A 143 -13.75 -18.82 -4.35
C ALA A 143 -12.68 -19.62 -3.59
N GLY A 144 -12.55 -19.43 -2.27
CA GLY A 144 -11.56 -20.12 -1.45
C GLY A 144 -10.11 -19.63 -1.63
N MET A 145 -9.89 -18.43 -2.19
CA MET A 145 -8.56 -17.92 -2.53
C MET A 145 -7.89 -17.22 -1.35
N THR A 146 -6.68 -17.67 -1.01
CA THR A 146 -5.77 -17.03 -0.06
C THR A 146 -5.00 -15.87 -0.70
N GLU A 147 -4.30 -15.06 0.12
CA GLU A 147 -3.39 -14.01 -0.39
C GLU A 147 -2.30 -14.58 -1.32
N ALA A 148 -1.80 -15.79 -1.04
CA ALA A 148 -0.82 -16.47 -1.88
C ALA A 148 -1.43 -16.91 -3.23
N ASP A 149 -2.64 -17.47 -3.20
CA ASP A 149 -3.37 -17.82 -4.42
C ASP A 149 -3.66 -16.62 -5.29
N CYS A 150 -4.01 -15.48 -4.69
CA CYS A 150 -4.24 -14.22 -5.41
C CYS A 150 -2.99 -13.76 -6.16
N LEU A 151 -1.82 -13.86 -5.54
CA LEU A 151 -0.55 -13.49 -6.17
C LEU A 151 -0.21 -14.43 -7.33
N ALA A 152 -0.29 -15.76 -7.11
CA ALA A 152 -0.08 -16.77 -8.15
C ALA A 152 -1.04 -16.58 -9.34
N TYR A 153 -2.31 -16.37 -9.04
CA TYR A 153 -3.36 -16.14 -10.04
C TYR A 153 -3.06 -14.93 -10.94
N CYS A 154 -2.54 -13.84 -10.37
CA CYS A 154 -2.13 -12.68 -11.14
C CYS A 154 -0.89 -12.96 -11.98
N TYR A 155 0.11 -13.67 -11.42
CA TYR A 155 1.35 -14.00 -12.14
C TYR A 155 1.10 -14.92 -13.34
N GLU A 156 0.24 -15.93 -13.20
CA GLU A 156 -0.19 -16.81 -14.30
C GLU A 156 -0.81 -16.05 -15.47
N ARG A 157 -1.39 -14.87 -15.20
CA ARG A 157 -2.01 -13.99 -16.19
C ARG A 157 -1.10 -12.87 -16.67
N GLY A 158 0.20 -12.95 -16.34
CA GLY A 158 1.21 -12.01 -16.77
C GLY A 158 1.12 -10.62 -16.12
N PHE A 159 0.53 -10.53 -14.92
CA PHE A 159 0.54 -9.31 -14.13
C PHE A 159 1.60 -9.39 -13.05
N PHE A 160 2.63 -8.56 -13.16
CA PHE A 160 3.74 -8.48 -12.24
C PHE A 160 3.86 -7.06 -11.69
N TRP A 161 4.09 -6.94 -10.39
CA TRP A 161 4.44 -5.67 -9.72
C TRP A 161 5.96 -5.57 -9.75
N GLU A 162 6.48 -5.04 -10.83
CA GLU A 162 7.92 -4.98 -11.08
C GLU A 162 8.37 -3.54 -11.31
N GLU A 163 9.48 -3.18 -10.68
CA GLU A 163 10.19 -1.92 -10.89
C GLU A 163 11.69 -2.15 -10.89
N ASN A 164 12.39 -1.57 -11.84
CA ASN A 164 13.84 -1.75 -12.01
C ASN A 164 14.29 -3.22 -12.09
N GLY A 165 13.47 -4.09 -12.69
CA GLY A 165 13.75 -5.52 -12.76
C GLY A 165 13.54 -6.29 -11.46
N VAL A 166 12.93 -5.68 -10.44
CA VAL A 166 12.66 -6.29 -9.14
C VAL A 166 11.16 -6.47 -8.93
N ARG A 167 10.73 -7.67 -8.61
CA ARG A 167 9.34 -7.95 -8.23
C ARG A 167 9.10 -7.47 -6.81
N LEU A 168 8.17 -6.55 -6.64
CA LEU A 168 7.92 -5.90 -5.36
C LEU A 168 7.43 -6.87 -4.28
N TYR A 169 6.64 -7.88 -4.62
CA TYR A 169 6.17 -8.88 -3.65
C TYR A 169 7.27 -9.86 -3.20
N ASP A 170 8.44 -9.88 -3.85
CA ASP A 170 9.59 -10.66 -3.38
C ASP A 170 10.35 -9.92 -2.26
N ILE A 171 10.21 -8.60 -2.19
CA ILE A 171 10.95 -7.75 -1.26
C ILE A 171 10.08 -6.96 -0.27
N LEU A 172 8.77 -6.88 -0.51
CA LEU A 172 7.81 -6.17 0.32
C LEU A 172 6.68 -7.12 0.74
N ASP A 173 6.33 -7.10 2.01
CA ASP A 173 5.17 -7.84 2.51
C ASP A 173 3.85 -7.31 1.88
N ARG A 174 3.81 -6.00 1.61
CA ARG A 174 2.67 -5.33 0.96
C ARG A 174 3.12 -4.24 -0.01
N VAL A 175 2.59 -4.28 -1.22
CA VAL A 175 2.69 -3.18 -2.18
C VAL A 175 1.60 -2.15 -1.83
N SER A 176 1.97 -1.27 -0.90
CA SER A 176 1.18 -0.11 -0.43
C SER A 176 1.88 1.18 -0.85
N CYS A 177 1.36 2.35 -0.44
CA CYS A 177 2.05 3.63 -0.73
C CYS A 177 3.56 3.51 -0.47
N TRP A 178 4.38 4.01 -1.40
CA TRP A 178 5.85 3.93 -1.28
C TRP A 178 6.37 4.63 -0.01
N CYS A 179 5.71 5.68 0.45
CA CYS A 179 6.05 6.45 1.67
C CYS A 179 5.40 5.93 2.96
N CYS A 180 4.82 4.72 2.96
CA CYS A 180 4.07 4.21 4.11
C CYS A 180 4.96 4.01 5.34
N LYS A 181 4.68 4.73 6.42
CA LYS A 181 5.37 4.57 7.71
C LYS A 181 5.21 3.18 8.33
N ASN A 182 4.17 2.43 7.95
CA ASN A 182 3.93 1.08 8.47
C ASN A 182 4.85 0.02 7.85
N LYS A 183 5.60 0.33 6.78
CA LYS A 183 6.62 -0.58 6.28
C LYS A 183 7.61 -0.94 7.38
N ASN A 184 7.91 -2.22 7.50
CA ASN A 184 8.88 -2.70 8.49
C ASN A 184 10.32 -2.36 8.06
N ARG A 185 11.28 -2.65 8.94
CA ARG A 185 12.69 -2.32 8.68
C ARG A 185 13.28 -3.12 7.51
N LYS A 186 12.86 -4.38 7.34
CA LYS A 186 13.27 -5.24 6.21
C LYS A 186 12.80 -4.64 4.89
N GLU A 187 11.53 -4.24 4.80
CA GLU A 187 10.97 -3.58 3.63
C GLU A 187 11.67 -2.26 3.31
N LEU A 188 11.97 -1.43 4.32
CA LEU A 188 12.70 -0.17 4.12
C LEU A 188 14.14 -0.41 3.63
N LYS A 189 14.83 -1.45 4.15
CA LYS A 189 16.15 -1.84 3.65
C LYS A 189 16.08 -2.32 2.20
N ALA A 190 15.05 -3.08 1.86
CA ALA A 190 14.82 -3.53 0.48
C ALA A 190 14.54 -2.35 -0.48
N ILE A 191 13.75 -1.37 -0.07
CA ILE A 191 13.53 -0.14 -0.85
C ILE A 191 14.86 0.60 -1.05
N TYR A 192 15.68 0.75 -0.01
CA TYR A 192 17.00 1.37 -0.12
C TYR A 192 17.90 0.65 -1.13
N GLN A 193 17.93 -0.69 -1.10
CA GLN A 193 18.81 -1.49 -1.95
C GLN A 193 18.35 -1.58 -3.41
N PHE A 194 17.06 -1.75 -3.63
CA PHE A 194 16.53 -2.15 -4.94
C PHE A 194 15.69 -1.06 -5.62
N LEU A 195 15.23 -0.06 -4.88
CA LEU A 195 14.34 0.98 -5.36
C LEU A 195 14.87 2.39 -5.03
N PRO A 196 16.07 2.76 -5.49
CA PRO A 196 16.75 3.99 -5.10
C PRO A 196 15.93 5.25 -5.40
N GLN A 197 15.12 5.26 -6.46
CA GLN A 197 14.24 6.38 -6.79
C GLN A 197 13.21 6.66 -5.68
N TYR A 198 12.69 5.63 -5.00
CA TYR A 198 11.77 5.82 -3.89
C TYR A 198 12.50 6.16 -2.59
N TRP A 199 13.73 5.68 -2.43
CA TRP A 199 14.55 6.06 -1.30
C TRP A 199 14.88 7.56 -1.33
N GLU A 200 15.24 8.10 -2.49
CA GLU A 200 15.47 9.53 -2.67
C GLU A 200 14.19 10.36 -2.42
N ARG A 201 13.03 9.89 -2.87
CA ARG A 201 11.74 10.50 -2.54
C ARG A 201 11.49 10.50 -1.02
N LEU A 202 11.81 9.41 -0.31
CA LEU A 202 11.70 9.33 1.16
C LEU A 202 12.64 10.31 1.85
N LYS A 203 13.88 10.48 1.38
CA LYS A 203 14.82 11.49 1.89
C LYS A 203 14.27 12.90 1.69
N GLY A 204 13.71 13.19 0.53
CA GLY A 204 13.07 14.47 0.23
C GLY A 204 11.90 14.80 1.17
N LEU A 205 11.08 13.81 1.53
CA LEU A 205 10.04 13.97 2.54
C LEU A 205 10.63 14.16 3.95
N GLN A 206 11.64 13.37 4.33
CA GLN A 206 12.25 13.47 5.64
C GLN A 206 12.94 14.83 5.87
N ALA A 207 13.49 15.44 4.83
CA ALA A 207 14.06 16.78 4.91
C ALA A 207 13.04 17.87 5.27
N GLN A 208 11.77 17.64 4.92
CA GLN A 208 10.66 18.57 5.20
C GLN A 208 9.88 18.20 6.47
N ILE A 209 10.01 16.97 6.96
CA ILE A 209 9.28 16.48 8.13
C ILE A 209 10.26 16.39 9.32
N PRO A 210 10.10 17.24 10.35
CA PRO A 210 11.01 17.24 11.50
C PRO A 210 11.02 15.93 12.30
N MET A 211 9.86 15.23 12.32
CA MET A 211 9.76 13.97 13.05
C MET A 211 10.35 12.81 12.24
N PRO A 212 11.16 11.93 12.86
CA PRO A 212 11.71 10.79 12.15
C PRO A 212 10.62 9.81 11.68
N MET A 213 10.84 9.19 10.52
CA MET A 213 9.88 8.23 9.95
C MET A 213 9.62 7.04 10.90
N LYS A 214 10.68 6.57 11.58
CA LYS A 214 10.63 5.47 12.57
C LYS A 214 11.13 5.97 13.94
N PRO A 215 10.30 6.74 14.69
CA PRO A 215 10.72 7.27 15.97
C PRO A 215 10.86 6.12 16.96
N TYR A 216 12.09 5.76 17.26
CA TYR A 216 12.43 4.93 18.40
C TYR A 216 13.60 5.56 19.13
N SER A 217 13.64 5.35 20.41
CA SER A 217 14.70 5.87 21.25
C SER A 217 15.67 4.75 21.61
N ARG A 218 16.95 4.98 21.37
CA ARG A 218 18.01 4.15 21.94
C ARG A 218 18.80 5.05 22.90
N ARG A 219 18.74 4.72 24.20
CA ARG A 219 19.39 5.52 25.25
C ARG A 219 18.99 7.00 25.25
N GLY A 220 17.69 7.29 25.01
CA GLY A 220 17.16 8.65 25.03
C GLY A 220 17.38 9.48 23.77
N VAL A 221 18.09 8.98 22.77
CA VAL A 221 18.32 9.68 21.51
C VAL A 221 17.26 9.27 20.49
N PRO A 222 16.51 10.20 19.88
CA PRO A 222 15.63 9.91 18.76
C PRO A 222 16.44 9.28 17.61
N TYR A 223 16.01 8.12 17.14
CA TYR A 223 16.73 7.39 16.10
C TYR A 223 15.72 6.82 15.11
N GLY A 224 15.98 6.95 13.81
CA GLY A 224 15.15 6.37 12.77
C GLY A 224 14.55 7.36 11.79
N SER A 225 15.20 8.52 11.59
CA SER A 225 14.99 9.29 10.37
C SER A 225 15.42 8.46 9.16
N VAL A 226 14.96 8.82 7.96
CA VAL A 226 15.39 8.14 6.72
C VAL A 226 16.92 8.23 6.56
N PHE A 227 17.53 9.33 6.93
CA PHE A 227 18.99 9.52 6.90
C PHE A 227 19.74 8.63 7.91
N ASP A 228 19.17 8.40 9.10
CA ASP A 228 19.77 7.48 10.07
C ASP A 228 19.66 6.02 9.60
N LEU A 229 18.52 5.66 9.02
CA LEU A 229 18.28 4.33 8.45
C LEU A 229 19.24 4.06 7.30
N GLU A 230 19.48 5.03 6.43
CA GLU A 230 20.44 4.94 5.32
C GLU A 230 21.84 4.53 5.84
N LYS A 231 22.39 5.28 6.80
CA LYS A 231 23.68 4.97 7.41
C LYS A 231 23.74 3.59 8.05
N VAL A 232 22.62 3.11 8.57
CA VAL A 232 22.55 1.77 9.17
C VAL A 232 22.53 0.71 8.09
N PHE A 233 21.74 0.92 7.03
CA PHE A 233 21.65 -0.04 5.93
C PHE A 233 22.95 -0.13 5.14
N GLU A 234 23.64 0.98 4.91
CA GLU A 234 24.99 0.99 4.31
C GLU A 234 25.96 0.09 5.06
N ARG A 235 26.03 0.25 6.40
CA ARG A 235 26.92 -0.56 7.25
C ARG A 235 26.55 -2.04 7.22
N GLU A 236 25.27 -2.36 7.24
CA GLU A 236 24.80 -3.76 7.18
C GLU A 236 25.13 -4.41 5.86
N ILE A 237 24.89 -3.70 4.75
CA ILE A 237 25.17 -4.21 3.41
C ILE A 237 26.68 -4.38 3.22
N GLN A 238 27.48 -3.44 3.72
CA GLN A 238 28.93 -3.58 3.66
C GLN A 238 29.40 -4.78 4.46
N ALA A 239 28.90 -4.96 5.68
CA ALA A 239 29.24 -6.13 6.51
C ALA A 239 28.83 -7.47 5.86
N GLU A 240 27.70 -7.51 5.17
CA GLU A 240 27.24 -8.69 4.41
C GLU A 240 28.19 -9.01 3.24
N LYS A 241 28.70 -7.97 2.55
CA LYS A 241 29.69 -8.14 1.45
C LYS A 241 31.05 -8.62 1.95
N ASP A 242 31.46 -8.14 3.13
CA ASP A 242 32.76 -8.49 3.74
C ASP A 242 32.76 -9.87 4.44
N GLY A 243 31.70 -10.70 4.25
CA GLY A 243 31.59 -12.04 4.81
C GLY A 243 31.20 -12.09 6.29
N GLY A 244 30.79 -10.97 6.85
CA GLY A 244 30.32 -10.84 8.24
C GLY A 244 28.89 -11.36 8.43
N SER A 245 28.74 -12.61 8.91
CA SER A 245 27.45 -13.10 9.37
C SER A 245 26.90 -12.18 10.48
N PRO A 246 25.66 -11.73 10.45
CA PRO A 246 25.09 -10.89 11.50
C PRO A 246 25.13 -11.69 12.82
N LYS A 247 25.90 -11.18 13.78
CA LYS A 247 26.02 -11.79 15.13
C LYS A 247 24.63 -12.03 15.69
N GLY A 248 24.24 -13.29 15.79
CA GLY A 248 22.96 -13.74 16.31
C GLY A 248 22.68 -13.10 17.66
N LYS A 249 21.44 -12.66 17.86
CA LYS A 249 20.91 -12.29 19.17
C LYS A 249 21.12 -13.47 20.11
N ARG A 250 22.04 -13.36 21.05
CA ARG A 250 22.09 -14.23 22.22
C ARG A 250 20.72 -14.14 22.90
N ARG A 251 19.94 -15.24 22.79
CA ARG A 251 18.81 -15.46 23.69
C ARG A 251 19.41 -15.54 25.10
N ARG A 252 19.13 -14.56 25.93
CA ARG A 252 19.25 -14.75 27.37
C ARG A 252 18.05 -15.60 27.77
N HIS A 253 18.31 -16.86 28.05
CA HIS A 253 17.51 -17.64 28.97
C HIS A 253 17.93 -17.17 30.39
N GLU A 254 16.99 -16.60 31.12
CA GLU A 254 16.77 -16.74 32.53
C GLU A 254 15.45 -16.04 32.87
#